data_2e1cc1d68cbf2f30948fb11678d91ff7
#
_entry.id   2e1cc1d68cbf2f30948fb11678d91ff7
#
_cell.length_a   1.000
_cell.length_b   1.000
_cell.length_c   1.000
_cell.angle_alpha   90.00
_cell.angle_beta   90.00
_cell.angle_gamma   90.00
#
_symmetry.space_group_name_H-M   'P 1'
#
loop_
_entity.id
_entity.type
_entity.pdbx_description
1 polymer ?
#
loop_
_entity_poly.entity_id
_entity_poly.type
_entity_poly.pdbx_seq_one_letter_code
_entity_poly.pdbx_strand_id
1 'polypeptide(L)'
;AIDLTNKKGPYKIKVRKVKFDVPEDAFEISFEDFEDVPKRKPIASKRADQIFLTSIIVGKKFGTAYPHTALVSLSLDAEEYSTLPARAYDVKGLKVQIPSNATVAKSGRLKFDDVPFDGSLQDNRAWTTCPVCCFYDLLTNKRYGAGDFIDQSNLNWVDLIEIAKYSNEIVTNPDGTEEARF
;
A
#
# COMPACT_ATOMS: atom_id res chain seq x y z
N ALA A 1 -10.42 26.80 2.85
CA ALA A 1 -10.87 25.46 2.49
C ALA A 1 -12.08 25.10 3.35
N ILE A 2 -13.09 24.51 2.74
CA ILE A 2 -14.30 24.04 3.45
C ILE A 2 -14.09 22.57 3.75
N ASP A 3 -14.16 22.20 5.04
CA ASP A 3 -14.05 20.80 5.46
C ASP A 3 -15.43 20.10 5.38
N LEU A 4 -15.54 19.10 4.52
CA LEU A 4 -16.74 18.31 4.31
C LEU A 4 -16.59 16.85 4.80
N THR A 5 -15.60 16.58 5.63
CA THR A 5 -15.19 15.22 6.03
C THR A 5 -16.33 14.39 6.63
N ASN A 6 -17.32 15.02 7.28
CA ASN A 6 -18.44 14.35 7.95
C ASN A 6 -19.80 14.61 7.30
N LYS A 7 -19.84 15.19 6.11
CA LYS A 7 -21.10 15.50 5.43
C LYS A 7 -21.30 14.54 4.26
N LYS A 8 -22.45 13.88 4.21
CA LYS A 8 -22.89 13.12 3.04
C LYS A 8 -23.56 14.08 2.07
N GLY A 9 -23.09 14.11 0.80
CA GLY A 9 -23.71 14.89 -0.26
C GLY A 9 -25.13 14.44 -0.59
N PRO A 10 -25.85 15.18 -1.42
CA PRO A 10 -25.38 16.17 -2.40
C PRO A 10 -25.02 17.53 -1.78
N TYR A 11 -24.06 18.20 -2.39
CA TYR A 11 -23.55 19.48 -1.89
C TYR A 11 -24.05 20.65 -2.75
N LYS A 12 -24.56 21.69 -2.09
CA LYS A 12 -24.94 22.94 -2.76
C LYS A 12 -23.82 23.96 -2.54
N ILE A 13 -23.18 24.40 -3.61
CA ILE A 13 -22.18 25.45 -3.56
C ILE A 13 -22.83 26.77 -3.93
N LYS A 14 -22.81 27.72 -2.98
CA LYS A 14 -23.30 29.06 -3.17
C LYS A 14 -22.10 29.99 -3.34
N VAL A 15 -21.96 30.56 -4.52
CA VAL A 15 -20.93 31.56 -4.81
C VAL A 15 -21.60 32.94 -4.89
N ARG A 16 -21.14 33.85 -4.06
CA ARG A 16 -21.64 35.22 -4.04
C ARG A 16 -20.51 36.17 -4.38
N LYS A 17 -20.69 36.99 -5.41
CA LYS A 17 -19.85 38.13 -5.67
C LYS A 17 -20.31 39.30 -4.81
N VAL A 18 -19.46 39.73 -3.90
CA VAL A 18 -19.73 40.93 -3.07
C VAL A 18 -19.10 42.12 -3.78
N LYS A 19 -19.91 42.93 -4.44
CA LYS A 19 -19.52 44.26 -4.85
C LYS A 19 -19.80 45.23 -3.72
N PHE A 20 -18.90 46.14 -3.47
CA PHE A 20 -19.22 47.35 -2.68
C PHE A 20 -20.37 48.05 -3.39
N ASP A 21 -21.46 48.25 -2.71
CA ASP A 21 -22.66 49.00 -3.10
C ASP A 21 -23.76 48.32 -3.94
N VAL A 22 -23.78 46.98 -4.10
CA VAL A 22 -24.99 46.32 -4.63
C VAL A 22 -25.30 45.08 -3.84
N PRO A 23 -26.34 45.05 -3.02
CA PRO A 23 -26.85 43.81 -2.44
C PRO A 23 -27.61 43.04 -3.53
N GLU A 24 -27.45 41.73 -3.55
CA GLU A 24 -28.35 40.75 -4.16
C GLU A 24 -28.01 40.08 -5.49
N ASP A 25 -26.78 39.99 -5.93
CA ASP A 25 -26.52 39.02 -6.97
C ASP A 25 -25.82 37.77 -6.40
N ALA A 26 -26.60 36.95 -5.63
CA ALA A 26 -26.13 35.63 -5.22
C ALA A 26 -26.33 34.65 -6.36
N PHE A 27 -25.23 34.02 -6.77
CA PHE A 27 -25.23 32.94 -7.74
C PHE A 27 -25.27 31.62 -6.97
N GLU A 28 -26.34 30.86 -7.10
CA GLU A 28 -26.46 29.53 -6.54
C GLU A 28 -26.18 28.47 -7.63
N ILE A 29 -25.23 27.59 -7.38
CA ILE A 29 -25.00 26.42 -8.21
C ILE A 29 -25.42 25.18 -7.40
N SER A 30 -26.44 24.48 -7.87
CA SER A 30 -26.87 23.19 -7.33
C SER A 30 -26.31 22.09 -8.19
N PHE A 31 -25.72 21.05 -7.56
CA PHE A 31 -25.22 19.87 -8.26
C PHE A 31 -26.25 18.74 -8.29
N GLU A 32 -27.43 18.96 -7.69
CA GLU A 32 -28.47 17.93 -7.67
C GLU A 32 -29.23 17.85 -8.98
N ASP A 33 -29.39 18.99 -9.69
CA ASP A 33 -30.18 19.06 -10.92
C ASP A 33 -29.46 19.93 -11.95
N PHE A 34 -28.66 19.34 -12.79
CA PHE A 34 -28.05 20.02 -13.92
C PHE A 34 -29.08 20.49 -14.97
N GLU A 35 -30.32 19.99 -14.88
CA GLU A 35 -31.39 20.36 -15.81
C GLU A 35 -32.10 21.68 -15.45
N ASP A 36 -32.05 22.11 -14.18
CA ASP A 36 -32.74 23.31 -13.70
C ASP A 36 -31.85 24.55 -13.51
N VAL A 37 -30.67 24.57 -14.13
CA VAL A 37 -29.95 25.84 -14.22
C VAL A 37 -30.72 26.76 -15.15
N PRO A 38 -31.35 27.85 -14.66
CA PRO A 38 -32.10 28.73 -15.54
C PRO A 38 -31.13 29.23 -16.62
N LYS A 39 -31.42 28.89 -17.89
CA LYS A 39 -30.69 29.39 -19.05
C LYS A 39 -30.95 30.90 -19.12
N ARG A 40 -30.26 31.69 -18.31
CA ARG A 40 -30.27 33.15 -18.44
C ARG A 40 -29.71 33.44 -19.84
N LYS A 41 -30.55 34.05 -20.67
CA LYS A 41 -30.09 34.62 -21.94
C LYS A 41 -28.88 35.49 -21.65
N PRO A 42 -27.80 35.37 -22.41
CA PRO A 42 -26.65 36.24 -22.23
C PRO A 42 -27.13 37.70 -22.41
N ILE A 43 -27.10 38.44 -21.34
CA ILE A 43 -27.35 39.88 -21.42
C ILE A 43 -26.12 40.46 -22.13
N ALA A 44 -26.30 40.85 -23.37
CA ALA A 44 -25.30 41.48 -24.21
C ALA A 44 -24.96 42.88 -23.65
N SER A 45 -24.44 42.97 -22.46
CA SER A 45 -23.90 44.17 -21.90
C SER A 45 -22.47 43.95 -21.51
N LYS A 46 -21.62 44.92 -21.81
CA LYS A 46 -20.19 45.01 -21.53
C LYS A 46 -19.88 45.00 -20.00
N ARG A 47 -20.53 44.12 -19.25
CA ARG A 47 -20.25 43.98 -17.83
C ARG A 47 -19.18 42.89 -17.66
N ALA A 48 -17.99 43.33 -17.26
CA ALA A 48 -16.90 42.49 -16.78
C ALA A 48 -17.25 41.77 -15.46
N ASP A 49 -18.52 41.40 -15.27
CA ASP A 49 -19.09 40.96 -14.00
C ASP A 49 -19.44 39.48 -13.99
N GLN A 50 -19.11 38.75 -15.02
CA GLN A 50 -19.33 37.29 -15.07
C GLN A 50 -18.23 36.54 -14.31
N ILE A 51 -18.65 35.73 -13.33
CA ILE A 51 -17.75 34.82 -12.65
C ILE A 51 -17.99 33.42 -13.23
N PHE A 52 -16.96 32.82 -13.79
CA PHE A 52 -17.02 31.46 -14.29
C PHE A 52 -16.35 30.54 -13.29
N LEU A 53 -17.06 29.51 -12.85
CA LEU A 53 -16.46 28.42 -12.10
C LEU A 53 -15.77 27.49 -13.09
N THR A 54 -14.45 27.56 -13.19
CA THR A 54 -13.65 26.80 -14.18
C THR A 54 -13.28 25.42 -13.70
N SER A 55 -13.15 25.23 -12.39
CA SER A 55 -12.79 23.94 -11.82
C SER A 55 -13.17 23.84 -10.34
N ILE A 56 -13.48 22.63 -9.93
CA ILE A 56 -13.65 22.28 -8.51
C ILE A 56 -12.64 21.17 -8.20
N ILE A 57 -11.78 21.41 -7.22
CA ILE A 57 -10.87 20.39 -6.72
C ILE A 57 -11.48 19.79 -5.46
N VAL A 58 -11.84 18.51 -5.54
CA VAL A 58 -12.36 17.76 -4.39
C VAL A 58 -11.20 17.00 -3.75
N GLY A 59 -10.72 17.49 -2.61
CA GLY A 59 -9.77 16.77 -1.78
C GLY A 59 -10.50 15.73 -0.94
N LYS A 60 -10.27 14.43 -1.22
CA LYS A 60 -10.80 13.34 -0.42
C LYS A 60 -9.72 12.84 0.52
N LYS A 61 -9.91 12.99 1.82
CA LYS A 61 -9.00 12.42 2.80
C LYS A 61 -9.30 10.92 2.91
N PHE A 62 -8.43 10.10 2.34
CA PHE A 62 -8.50 8.67 2.52
C PHE A 62 -7.78 8.33 3.83
N GLY A 63 -8.49 7.71 4.76
CA GLY A 63 -7.87 7.02 5.89
C GLY A 63 -7.24 5.73 5.38
N THR A 64 -6.08 5.83 4.74
CA THR A 64 -5.39 4.65 4.25
C THR A 64 -4.61 4.03 5.39
N ALA A 65 -4.99 2.81 5.76
CA ALA A 65 -4.13 1.94 6.53
C ALA A 65 -3.24 1.18 5.54
N TYR A 66 -1.97 1.10 5.85
CA TYR A 66 -1.00 0.31 5.06
C TYR A 66 -0.59 -0.93 5.87
N PRO A 67 -1.47 -1.95 6.00
CA PRO A 67 -1.12 -3.16 6.72
C PRO A 67 0.04 -3.86 6.02
N HIS A 68 0.93 -4.44 6.78
CA HIS A 68 2.09 -5.18 6.28
C HIS A 68 3.05 -4.35 5.41
N THR A 69 3.11 -3.05 5.62
CA THR A 69 4.01 -2.14 4.90
C THR A 69 4.93 -1.45 5.89
N ALA A 70 6.23 -1.54 5.68
CA ALA A 70 7.20 -0.76 6.43
C ALA A 70 7.24 0.66 5.86
N LEU A 71 7.01 1.64 6.71
CA LEU A 71 7.04 3.06 6.33
C LEU A 71 8.07 3.77 7.19
N VAL A 72 8.88 4.58 6.55
CA VAL A 72 9.84 5.47 7.22
C VAL A 72 9.45 6.90 6.92
N SER A 73 9.21 7.69 7.96
CA SER A 73 8.99 9.13 7.85
C SER A 73 10.24 9.85 8.35
N LEU A 74 10.67 10.83 7.58
CA LEU A 74 11.86 11.62 7.90
C LEU A 74 11.46 13.09 7.90
N SER A 75 11.86 13.78 8.96
CA SER A 75 11.80 15.24 9.04
C SER A 75 13.22 15.75 9.07
N LEU A 76 13.57 16.56 8.11
CA LEU A 76 14.91 17.14 7.96
C LEU A 76 14.80 18.65 8.02
N ASP A 77 15.71 19.28 8.71
CA ASP A 77 15.84 20.72 8.68
C ASP A 77 16.59 21.13 7.40
N ALA A 78 15.94 21.98 6.60
CA ALA A 78 16.51 22.46 5.34
C ALA A 78 17.69 23.45 5.56
N GLU A 79 17.82 24.02 6.75
CA GLU A 79 18.98 24.86 7.10
C GLU A 79 20.24 24.01 7.33
N GLU A 80 20.09 22.79 7.88
CA GLU A 80 21.21 21.89 8.16
C GLU A 80 21.54 20.98 6.96
N TYR A 81 20.52 20.60 6.17
CA TYR A 81 20.67 19.63 5.09
C TYR A 81 20.28 20.22 3.75
N SER A 82 21.28 20.58 2.94
CA SER A 82 21.05 21.07 1.57
C SER A 82 20.59 19.97 0.61
N THR A 83 20.86 18.71 0.93
CA THR A 83 20.48 17.54 0.12
C THR A 83 20.05 16.39 1.03
N LEU A 84 19.24 15.48 0.49
CA LEU A 84 18.84 14.28 1.21
C LEU A 84 20.09 13.38 1.43
N PRO A 85 20.50 13.11 2.69
CA PRO A 85 21.65 12.24 2.93
C PRO A 85 21.36 10.81 2.46
N ALA A 86 22.38 10.13 1.93
CA ALA A 86 22.29 8.71 1.56
C ALA A 86 22.02 7.86 2.79
N ARG A 87 21.13 6.87 2.66
CA ARG A 87 20.69 6.01 3.76
C ARG A 87 20.56 4.58 3.31
N ALA A 88 20.87 3.67 4.21
CA ALA A 88 20.59 2.25 4.06
C ALA A 88 19.70 1.80 5.22
N TYR A 89 18.78 0.90 4.94
CA TYR A 89 17.89 0.31 5.92
C TYR A 89 18.01 -1.21 5.87
N ASP A 90 18.17 -1.83 7.03
CA ASP A 90 18.03 -3.26 7.18
C ASP A 90 16.52 -3.58 7.35
N VAL A 91 15.91 -4.15 6.34
CA VAL A 91 14.46 -4.39 6.31
C VAL A 91 14.20 -5.88 6.32
N LYS A 92 13.52 -6.35 7.37
CA LYS A 92 12.93 -7.69 7.36
C LYS A 92 11.68 -7.66 6.50
N GLY A 93 11.69 -8.42 5.42
CA GLY A 93 10.59 -8.51 4.45
C GLY A 93 9.31 -9.12 5.02
N LEU A 94 8.43 -9.57 4.13
CA LEU A 94 7.16 -10.17 4.49
C LEU A 94 7.35 -11.46 5.30
N LYS A 95 6.40 -11.71 6.20
CA LYS A 95 6.29 -13.01 6.86
C LYS A 95 5.57 -13.97 5.93
N VAL A 96 6.14 -15.15 5.75
CA VAL A 96 5.60 -16.22 4.89
C VAL A 96 5.23 -17.44 5.73
N GLN A 97 4.46 -18.36 5.15
CA GLN A 97 4.17 -19.65 5.77
C GLN A 97 5.42 -20.52 5.73
N ILE A 98 5.63 -21.28 6.79
CA ILE A 98 6.74 -22.21 6.92
C ILE A 98 6.21 -23.62 7.19
N PRO A 99 6.98 -24.69 6.86
CA PRO A 99 6.60 -26.07 7.16
C PRO A 99 6.30 -26.30 8.64
N SER A 100 5.36 -27.21 8.94
CA SER A 100 4.95 -27.57 10.31
C SER A 100 6.13 -28.08 11.15
N ASN A 101 7.05 -28.82 10.54
CA ASN A 101 8.22 -29.41 11.17
C ASN A 101 9.48 -28.55 11.11
N ALA A 102 9.33 -27.23 10.95
CA ALA A 102 10.45 -26.30 10.90
C ALA A 102 10.31 -25.16 11.90
N THR A 103 11.42 -24.68 12.42
CA THR A 103 11.52 -23.51 13.28
C THR A 103 12.45 -22.46 12.63
N VAL A 104 12.26 -21.19 12.95
CA VAL A 104 13.08 -20.12 12.38
C VAL A 104 14.17 -19.70 13.37
N ALA A 105 15.42 -19.78 12.95
CA ALA A 105 16.55 -19.23 13.70
C ALA A 105 16.57 -17.70 13.69
N LYS A 106 17.38 -17.07 14.54
CA LYS A 106 17.53 -15.60 14.58
C LYS A 106 18.01 -15.01 13.25
N SER A 107 18.78 -15.76 12.48
CA SER A 107 19.25 -15.39 11.14
C SER A 107 18.16 -15.43 10.06
N GLY A 108 16.99 -15.99 10.36
CA GLY A 108 15.94 -16.25 9.37
C GLY A 108 16.02 -17.64 8.73
N ARG A 109 17.10 -18.38 8.96
CA ARG A 109 17.28 -19.75 8.45
C ARG A 109 16.27 -20.70 9.08
N LEU A 110 15.76 -21.65 8.29
CA LEU A 110 14.94 -22.74 8.83
C LEU A 110 15.82 -23.82 9.47
N LYS A 111 15.35 -24.29 10.62
CA LYS A 111 15.83 -25.52 11.27
C LYS A 111 14.70 -26.52 11.18
N PHE A 112 14.97 -27.68 10.62
CA PHE A 112 13.99 -28.76 10.51
C PHE A 112 14.17 -29.70 11.70
N ASP A 113 13.04 -30.12 12.25
CA ASP A 113 12.99 -31.12 13.27
C ASP A 113 13.12 -32.52 12.64
N ASP A 114 13.51 -33.52 13.43
CA ASP A 114 13.65 -34.90 12.97
C ASP A 114 12.29 -35.59 12.69
N VAL A 115 11.19 -34.85 12.84
CA VAL A 115 9.84 -35.34 12.57
C VAL A 115 9.60 -35.30 11.05
N PRO A 116 9.09 -36.38 10.44
CA PRO A 116 8.70 -36.35 9.04
C PRO A 116 7.69 -35.26 8.76
N PHE A 117 7.84 -34.60 7.63
CA PHE A 117 6.90 -33.56 7.19
C PHE A 117 5.54 -34.21 6.84
N ASP A 118 4.49 -33.70 7.42
CA ASP A 118 3.10 -34.17 7.25
C ASP A 118 2.33 -33.51 6.12
N GLY A 119 2.98 -32.61 5.37
CA GLY A 119 2.37 -31.84 4.29
C GLY A 119 1.70 -30.53 4.74
N SER A 120 1.67 -30.26 6.05
CA SER A 120 1.02 -29.07 6.59
C SER A 120 1.99 -27.89 6.77
N LEU A 121 1.46 -26.70 6.72
CA LEU A 121 2.16 -25.46 7.01
C LEU A 121 1.69 -24.89 8.34
N GLN A 122 2.55 -24.12 8.99
CA GLN A 122 2.19 -23.44 10.23
C GLN A 122 1.18 -22.32 9.95
N ASP A 123 0.19 -22.18 10.84
CA ASP A 123 -0.80 -21.08 10.78
C ASP A 123 -0.14 -19.72 10.97
N ASN A 124 0.89 -19.66 11.81
CA ASN A 124 1.63 -18.44 12.08
C ASN A 124 2.70 -18.22 11.02
N ARG A 125 2.59 -17.10 10.31
CA ARG A 125 3.62 -16.67 9.36
C ARG A 125 4.87 -16.20 10.09
N ALA A 126 6.04 -16.54 9.55
CA ALA A 126 7.34 -16.16 10.09
C ALA A 126 8.19 -15.45 9.03
N TRP A 127 9.10 -14.59 9.49
CA TRP A 127 10.13 -14.05 8.61
C TRP A 127 11.23 -15.09 8.45
N THR A 128 11.56 -15.44 7.22
CA THR A 128 12.60 -16.41 6.91
C THR A 128 13.39 -16.00 5.69
N THR A 129 14.64 -16.44 5.62
CA THR A 129 15.52 -16.31 4.46
C THR A 129 15.42 -17.53 3.53
N CYS A 130 14.63 -18.53 3.87
CA CYS A 130 14.47 -19.73 3.07
C CYS A 130 13.88 -19.41 1.69
N PRO A 131 14.63 -19.66 0.59
CA PRO A 131 14.19 -19.31 -0.76
C PRO A 131 12.92 -20.08 -1.18
N VAL A 132 12.76 -21.32 -0.71
CA VAL A 132 11.60 -22.16 -1.03
C VAL A 132 10.32 -21.61 -0.42
N CYS A 133 10.35 -21.15 0.84
CA CYS A 133 9.18 -20.55 1.46
C CYS A 133 8.79 -19.21 0.80
N CYS A 134 9.79 -18.42 0.42
CA CYS A 134 9.56 -17.18 -0.33
C CYS A 134 8.97 -17.45 -1.71
N PHE A 135 9.49 -18.45 -2.42
CA PHE A 135 8.99 -18.88 -3.72
C PHE A 135 7.56 -19.43 -3.63
N TYR A 136 7.27 -20.25 -2.62
CA TYR A 136 5.92 -20.76 -2.38
C TYR A 136 4.93 -19.63 -2.14
N ASP A 137 5.29 -18.66 -1.30
CA ASP A 137 4.42 -17.50 -1.04
C ASP A 137 4.18 -16.69 -2.33
N LEU A 138 5.20 -16.52 -3.16
CA LEU A 138 5.07 -15.86 -4.46
C LEU A 138 4.11 -16.61 -5.39
N LEU A 139 4.15 -17.94 -5.41
CA LEU A 139 3.25 -18.74 -6.26
C LEU A 139 1.81 -18.72 -5.78
N THR A 140 1.58 -18.67 -4.47
CA THR A 140 0.25 -18.85 -3.89
C THR A 140 -0.43 -17.56 -3.43
N ASN A 141 0.28 -16.46 -3.41
CA ASN A 141 -0.27 -15.17 -2.97
C ASN A 141 -1.06 -14.49 -4.08
N LYS A 142 -2.34 -14.18 -3.79
CA LYS A 142 -3.23 -13.52 -4.75
C LYS A 142 -2.96 -12.04 -4.93
N ARG A 143 -2.31 -11.38 -3.96
CA ARG A 143 -2.13 -9.93 -4.00
C ARG A 143 -0.96 -9.50 -4.88
N TYR A 144 0.16 -10.23 -4.82
CA TYR A 144 1.41 -9.85 -5.50
C TYR A 144 2.08 -11.01 -6.22
N GLY A 145 1.49 -12.19 -6.19
CA GLY A 145 2.02 -13.41 -6.78
C GLY A 145 1.08 -14.02 -7.82
N ALA A 146 1.25 -15.30 -8.06
CA ALA A 146 0.51 -16.07 -9.05
C ALA A 146 -0.72 -16.81 -8.48
N GLY A 147 -1.16 -16.48 -7.25
CA GLY A 147 -2.18 -17.22 -6.53
C GLY A 147 -3.60 -17.19 -7.13
N ASP A 148 -3.84 -16.36 -8.14
CA ASP A 148 -5.09 -16.44 -8.93
C ASP A 148 -5.03 -17.49 -10.03
N PHE A 149 -3.83 -17.97 -10.37
CA PHE A 149 -3.59 -18.95 -11.44
C PHE A 149 -3.09 -20.30 -10.91
N ILE A 150 -2.45 -20.31 -9.74
CA ILE A 150 -1.84 -21.50 -9.14
C ILE A 150 -2.56 -21.82 -7.83
N ASP A 151 -3.19 -22.99 -7.78
CA ASP A 151 -3.75 -23.53 -6.55
C ASP A 151 -2.67 -24.21 -5.72
N GLN A 152 -2.74 -24.07 -4.39
CA GLN A 152 -1.83 -24.72 -3.45
C GLN A 152 -1.80 -26.25 -3.60
N SER A 153 -2.94 -26.85 -3.97
CA SER A 153 -3.05 -28.29 -4.19
C SER A 153 -2.21 -28.81 -5.36
N ASN A 154 -1.81 -27.90 -6.27
CA ASN A 154 -0.97 -28.25 -7.43
C ASN A 154 0.53 -28.23 -7.11
N LEU A 155 0.90 -27.84 -5.90
CA LEU A 155 2.29 -27.75 -5.48
C LEU A 155 2.67 -28.95 -4.63
N ASN A 156 3.70 -29.68 -5.08
CA ASN A 156 4.21 -30.84 -4.35
C ASN A 156 5.17 -30.40 -3.23
N TRP A 157 4.66 -30.34 -2.02
CA TRP A 157 5.48 -29.97 -0.85
C TRP A 157 6.54 -31.00 -0.50
N VAL A 158 6.37 -32.27 -0.88
CA VAL A 158 7.38 -33.31 -0.61
C VAL A 158 8.69 -32.97 -1.32
N ASP A 159 8.63 -32.55 -2.57
CA ASP A 159 9.82 -32.16 -3.32
C ASP A 159 10.35 -30.80 -2.83
N LEU A 160 9.45 -29.86 -2.52
CA LEU A 160 9.83 -28.54 -2.03
C LEU A 160 10.55 -28.61 -0.68
N ILE A 161 10.16 -29.52 0.21
CA ILE A 161 10.79 -29.67 1.53
C ILE A 161 12.24 -30.14 1.42
N GLU A 162 12.54 -31.04 0.48
CA GLU A 162 13.91 -31.50 0.25
C GLU A 162 14.81 -30.35 -0.23
N ILE A 163 14.30 -29.52 -1.15
CA ILE A 163 15.02 -28.32 -1.60
C ILE A 163 15.16 -27.31 -0.43
N ALA A 164 14.13 -27.17 0.40
CA ALA A 164 14.20 -26.29 1.58
C ALA A 164 15.24 -26.76 2.59
N LYS A 165 15.32 -28.06 2.86
CA LYS A 165 16.37 -28.64 3.73
C LYS A 165 17.76 -28.38 3.15
N TYR A 166 17.95 -28.65 1.87
CA TYR A 166 19.21 -28.43 1.18
C TYR A 166 19.65 -26.96 1.23
N SER A 167 18.75 -26.03 0.96
CA SER A 167 19.06 -24.61 0.95
C SER A 167 19.38 -24.05 2.35
N ASN A 168 18.83 -24.65 3.39
CA ASN A 168 19.06 -24.24 4.77
C ASN A 168 20.14 -25.06 5.48
N GLU A 169 20.81 -25.96 4.78
CA GLU A 169 21.96 -26.71 5.31
C GLU A 169 23.11 -25.74 5.64
N ILE A 170 23.76 -25.97 6.78
CA ILE A 170 24.94 -25.19 7.17
C ILE A 170 26.12 -25.71 6.38
N VAL A 171 26.82 -24.81 5.73
CA VAL A 171 28.08 -25.06 5.08
C VAL A 171 29.19 -24.26 5.76
N THR A 172 30.35 -24.88 5.89
CA THR A 172 31.53 -24.20 6.46
C THR A 172 32.35 -23.64 5.30
N ASN A 173 32.56 -22.34 5.33
CA ASN A 173 33.40 -21.65 4.35
C ASN A 173 34.87 -21.93 4.58
N PRO A 174 35.76 -21.66 3.60
CA PRO A 174 37.22 -21.86 3.74
C PRO A 174 37.86 -21.05 4.86
N ASP A 175 37.21 -19.96 5.29
CA ASP A 175 37.64 -19.10 6.42
C ASP A 175 37.17 -19.61 7.79
N GLY A 176 36.44 -20.74 7.83
CA GLY A 176 35.89 -21.34 9.04
C GLY A 176 34.55 -20.73 9.49
N THR A 177 33.97 -19.79 8.75
CA THR A 177 32.63 -19.28 9.05
C THR A 177 31.54 -20.26 8.60
N GLU A 178 30.47 -20.31 9.37
CA GLU A 178 29.32 -21.15 9.06
C GLU A 178 28.14 -20.29 8.58
N GLU A 179 27.58 -20.65 7.44
CA GLU A 179 26.39 -19.98 6.89
C GLU A 179 25.42 -20.97 6.27
N ALA A 180 24.20 -20.53 6.00
CA ALA A 180 23.28 -21.32 5.20
C ALA A 180 23.79 -21.37 3.75
N ARG A 181 23.53 -22.49 3.07
CA ARG A 181 23.95 -22.70 1.68
C ARG A 181 23.37 -21.64 0.73
N PHE A 182 22.17 -21.15 1.02
CA PHE A 182 21.49 -20.08 0.29
C PHE A 182 20.71 -19.17 1.25
#